data_e6e0d7c0985f1c88fadb7d79dbc08db8
#
_entry.id   e6e0d7c0985f1c88fadb7d79dbc08db8
#
_cell.length_a   1.000
_cell.length_b   1.000
_cell.length_c   1.000
_cell.angle_alpha   90.00
_cell.angle_beta   90.00
_cell.angle_gamma   90.00
#
_symmetry.space_group_name_H-M   'P 1'
#
loop_
_entity.id
_entity.type
_entity.pdbx_description
1 polymer ?
#
loop_
_entity_poly.entity_id
_entity_poly.type
_entity_poly.pdbx_seq_one_letter_code
_entity_poly.pdbx_strand_id
1 'polypeptide(L)'
;MIRSIQKKWYKYQQAKKAKSFDSHWYMRFGWLEQPFTSLEQLDSLFEIHSPRKFTFADSFYAYENDRHFIFFEEVDDEHPVGFLSVLEVFKDGTYTSPEAILKLGYHLSYPCVFKIDNTWYMVPETFSNKTVELWKCTEFPLKWEKHSNLLENIEAVDSTPFYHEGLWYLFTSTRRDCKKFGDRLDLFFTEDILNPNWQEHPMNPVCKGKIQYRMAGKPFFYRNKLVRPSQDSLKRYGGHIELKEIIKLSPKEYEERLYETIYPEWNKEDDGCHTIDVHSNFVVVDAIRLTKKDN
;
A
#
# COMPACT_ATOMS: atom_id res chain seq x y z
N MET A 1 -9.72 20.56 -25.94
CA MET A 1 -8.42 20.91 -26.54
C MET A 1 -7.34 21.19 -25.48
N ILE A 2 -7.56 22.04 -24.49
CA ILE A 2 -6.58 22.41 -23.44
C ILE A 2 -6.08 21.18 -22.63
N ARG A 3 -6.96 20.28 -22.17
CA ARG A 3 -6.58 19.05 -21.44
C ARG A 3 -5.69 18.10 -22.25
N SER A 4 -5.83 18.08 -23.59
CA SER A 4 -5.01 17.23 -24.47
C SER A 4 -3.59 17.78 -24.60
N ILE A 5 -3.42 19.11 -24.63
CA ILE A 5 -2.13 19.79 -24.69
C ILE A 5 -1.39 19.62 -23.35
N GLN A 6 -2.07 19.83 -22.23
CA GLN A 6 -1.51 19.62 -20.89
C GLN A 6 -1.02 18.16 -20.70
N LYS A 7 -1.79 17.16 -21.17
CA LYS A 7 -1.41 15.76 -21.10
C LYS A 7 -0.20 15.42 -21.97
N LYS A 8 -0.09 16.02 -23.16
CA LYS A 8 1.10 15.87 -24.05
C LYS A 8 2.34 16.53 -23.44
N TRP A 9 2.19 17.74 -22.92
CA TRP A 9 3.27 18.48 -22.28
C TRP A 9 3.77 17.73 -21.02
N TYR A 10 2.87 17.22 -20.20
CA TYR A 10 3.20 16.40 -19.03
C TYR A 10 3.98 15.13 -19.44
N LYS A 11 3.50 14.35 -20.43
CA LYS A 11 4.22 13.18 -20.95
C LYS A 11 5.62 13.53 -21.45
N TYR A 12 5.78 14.70 -22.10
CA TYR A 12 7.07 15.18 -22.55
C TYR A 12 8.01 15.48 -21.37
N GLN A 13 7.51 16.13 -20.32
CA GLN A 13 8.28 16.40 -19.10
C GLN A 13 8.70 15.10 -18.39
N GLN A 14 7.81 14.13 -18.28
CA GLN A 14 8.14 12.81 -17.69
C GLN A 14 9.20 12.07 -18.54
N ALA A 15 9.06 12.07 -19.86
CA ALA A 15 10.05 11.47 -20.75
C ALA A 15 11.41 12.18 -20.68
N LYS A 16 11.43 13.50 -20.48
CA LYS A 16 12.65 14.27 -20.25
C LYS A 16 13.28 13.94 -18.88
N LYS A 17 12.48 13.83 -17.83
CA LYS A 17 12.89 13.40 -16.49
C LYS A 17 13.53 12.00 -16.53
N ALA A 18 12.85 11.04 -17.17
CA ALA A 18 13.33 9.66 -17.29
C ALA A 18 14.64 9.52 -18.11
N LYS A 19 14.94 10.48 -18.99
CA LYS A 19 16.22 10.52 -19.70
C LYS A 19 17.38 11.00 -18.83
N SER A 20 17.10 11.82 -17.83
CA SER A 20 18.12 12.50 -17.02
C SER A 20 18.24 11.93 -15.61
N PHE A 21 17.25 11.17 -15.17
CA PHE A 21 17.19 10.65 -13.81
C PHE A 21 16.80 9.16 -13.84
N ASP A 22 17.42 8.39 -12.97
CA ASP A 22 16.93 7.10 -12.51
C ASP A 22 15.96 7.34 -11.34
N SER A 23 15.01 6.44 -11.17
CA SER A 23 14.06 6.50 -10.06
C SER A 23 14.13 5.22 -9.24
N HIS A 24 14.27 5.36 -7.95
CA HIS A 24 14.35 4.23 -7.03
C HIS A 24 13.31 4.37 -5.93
N TRP A 25 12.54 3.32 -5.71
CA TRP A 25 11.69 3.21 -4.54
C TRP A 25 12.52 2.82 -3.33
N TYR A 26 12.24 3.45 -2.20
CA TYR A 26 12.82 3.19 -0.91
C TYR A 26 11.77 3.35 0.17
N MET A 27 12.05 2.94 1.39
CA MET A 27 11.11 3.05 2.51
C MET A 27 11.63 4.00 3.57
N ARG A 28 10.72 4.59 4.33
CA ARG A 28 11.02 5.40 5.52
C ARG A 28 10.21 4.86 6.68
N PHE A 29 10.81 4.76 7.87
CA PHE A 29 10.15 4.24 9.06
C PHE A 29 10.60 4.95 10.32
N GLY A 30 9.79 4.86 11.38
CA GLY A 30 10.21 5.36 12.69
C GLY A 30 9.12 5.26 13.74
N TRP A 31 9.57 5.51 14.95
CA TRP A 31 8.70 5.63 16.14
C TRP A 31 8.49 7.10 16.44
N LEU A 32 7.25 7.48 16.53
CA LEU A 32 6.84 8.83 16.88
C LEU A 32 6.74 8.95 18.40
N GLU A 33 7.08 10.10 18.95
CA GLU A 33 6.92 10.37 20.40
C GLU A 33 5.45 10.38 20.83
N GLN A 34 4.56 10.70 19.91
CA GLN A 34 3.10 10.73 20.07
C GLN A 34 2.42 10.04 18.87
N PRO A 35 1.15 9.66 18.97
CA PRO A 35 0.42 9.12 17.82
C PRO A 35 0.52 10.02 16.58
N PHE A 36 0.45 9.42 15.40
CA PHE A 36 0.54 10.16 14.14
C PHE A 36 -0.64 11.14 14.01
N THR A 37 -0.35 12.43 14.11
CA THR A 37 -1.34 13.51 14.07
C THR A 37 -0.86 14.73 13.27
N SER A 38 0.37 14.71 12.77
CA SER A 38 0.92 15.79 11.94
C SER A 38 1.83 15.23 10.87
N LEU A 39 1.78 15.81 9.67
CA LEU A 39 2.61 15.37 8.53
C LEU A 39 4.10 15.67 8.77
N GLU A 40 4.43 16.71 9.55
CA GLU A 40 5.83 17.03 9.90
C GLU A 40 6.50 15.88 10.69
N GLN A 41 5.72 15.01 11.33
CA GLN A 41 6.28 13.83 12.00
C GLN A 41 6.95 12.85 11.01
N LEU A 42 6.61 12.92 9.73
CA LEU A 42 7.22 12.09 8.67
C LEU A 42 8.64 12.57 8.30
N ASP A 43 9.01 13.80 8.64
CA ASP A 43 10.32 14.38 8.28
C ASP A 43 11.48 13.71 9.03
N SER A 44 11.21 13.18 10.24
CA SER A 44 12.21 12.57 11.13
C SER A 44 12.39 11.07 10.95
N LEU A 45 11.71 10.45 9.98
CA LEU A 45 11.80 9.00 9.75
C LEU A 45 13.17 8.59 9.19
N PHE A 46 13.65 7.43 9.63
CA PHE A 46 14.84 6.77 9.09
C PHE A 46 14.58 6.24 7.69
N GLU A 47 15.62 6.11 6.87
CA GLU A 47 15.53 5.61 5.51
C GLU A 47 16.05 4.18 5.39
N ILE A 48 15.34 3.33 4.65
CA ILE A 48 15.75 2.01 4.21
C ILE A 48 15.97 2.08 2.70
N HIS A 49 17.22 2.03 2.28
CA HIS A 49 17.55 2.06 0.87
C HIS A 49 17.61 0.66 0.28
N SER A 50 16.98 0.48 -0.86
CA SER A 50 17.17 -0.74 -1.65
C SER A 50 18.61 -0.80 -2.19
N PRO A 51 19.23 -1.98 -2.24
CA PRO A 51 20.47 -2.15 -2.98
C PRO A 51 20.31 -1.70 -4.44
N ARG A 52 21.42 -1.27 -5.08
CA ARG A 52 21.41 -0.94 -6.52
C ARG A 52 20.84 -2.12 -7.29
N LYS A 53 19.87 -1.89 -8.17
CA LYS A 53 19.10 -2.87 -8.95
C LYS A 53 17.91 -3.52 -8.22
N PHE A 54 17.54 -3.05 -7.03
CA PHE A 54 16.33 -3.49 -6.34
C PHE A 54 15.41 -2.32 -6.05
N THR A 55 14.13 -2.58 -6.06
CA THR A 55 13.06 -1.66 -5.65
C THR A 55 12.41 -2.21 -4.39
N PHE A 56 12.20 -1.36 -3.37
CA PHE A 56 11.48 -1.66 -2.14
C PHE A 56 10.26 -0.76 -2.04
N ALA A 57 9.07 -1.34 -2.02
CA ALA A 57 7.81 -0.61 -2.01
C ALA A 57 6.72 -1.35 -1.22
N ASP A 58 5.54 -0.75 -1.10
CA ASP A 58 4.35 -1.36 -0.51
C ASP A 58 4.58 -1.91 0.90
N SER A 59 5.06 -1.04 1.81
CA SER A 59 5.51 -1.43 3.14
C SER A 59 4.39 -1.56 4.17
N PHE A 60 4.40 -2.66 4.93
CA PHE A 60 3.47 -2.95 6.04
C PHE A 60 4.22 -3.38 7.30
N TYR A 61 3.76 -2.89 8.43
CA TYR A 61 4.39 -3.15 9.71
C TYR A 61 3.73 -4.29 10.49
N ALA A 62 4.57 -5.04 11.21
CA ALA A 62 4.13 -6.03 12.21
C ALA A 62 5.01 -5.97 13.46
N TYR A 63 4.41 -6.22 14.61
CA TYR A 63 5.08 -6.29 15.90
C TYR A 63 4.78 -7.64 16.56
N GLU A 64 5.82 -8.35 16.93
CA GLU A 64 5.72 -9.65 17.59
C GLU A 64 6.91 -9.90 18.52
N ASN A 65 6.65 -10.28 19.78
CA ASN A 65 7.65 -10.64 20.77
C ASN A 65 8.76 -9.59 20.94
N ASP A 66 8.38 -8.33 21.12
CA ASP A 66 9.27 -7.15 21.25
C ASP A 66 10.18 -6.89 20.04
N ARG A 67 9.83 -7.45 18.88
CA ARG A 67 10.53 -7.26 17.62
C ARG A 67 9.63 -6.56 16.61
N HIS A 68 10.24 -5.75 15.75
CA HIS A 68 9.55 -4.88 14.79
C HIS A 68 9.95 -5.28 13.37
N PHE A 69 8.96 -5.56 12.53
CA PHE A 69 9.16 -6.06 11.18
C PHE A 69 8.46 -5.18 10.16
N ILE A 70 9.08 -5.04 9.00
CA ILE A 70 8.47 -4.43 7.81
C ILE A 70 8.40 -5.48 6.72
N PHE A 71 7.19 -5.76 6.25
CA PHE A 71 6.88 -6.57 5.08
C PHE A 71 6.74 -5.66 3.88
N PHE A 72 7.30 -6.02 2.73
CA PHE A 72 7.30 -5.14 1.58
C PHE A 72 7.44 -5.92 0.26
N GLU A 73 7.14 -5.24 -0.84
CA GLU A 73 7.46 -5.71 -2.19
C GLU A 73 8.94 -5.48 -2.47
N GLU A 74 9.59 -6.51 -2.98
CA GLU A 74 10.94 -6.45 -3.54
C GLU A 74 10.91 -6.82 -5.02
N VAL A 75 11.47 -5.96 -5.86
CA VAL A 75 11.59 -6.19 -7.30
C VAL A 75 13.06 -6.13 -7.68
N ASP A 76 13.54 -7.16 -8.38
CA ASP A 76 14.84 -7.17 -9.04
C ASP A 76 14.69 -6.54 -10.43
N ASP A 77 15.44 -5.48 -10.70
CA ASP A 77 15.38 -4.74 -11.98
C ASP A 77 15.77 -5.62 -13.19
N GLU A 78 16.57 -6.68 -12.97
CA GLU A 78 16.95 -7.65 -14.03
C GLU A 78 15.84 -8.69 -14.28
N HIS A 79 15.01 -8.96 -13.27
CA HIS A 79 13.88 -9.89 -13.32
C HIS A 79 12.64 -9.23 -12.69
N PRO A 80 11.95 -8.34 -13.41
CA PRO A 80 10.94 -7.45 -12.83
C PRO A 80 9.61 -8.17 -12.50
N VAL A 81 9.73 -9.23 -11.71
CA VAL A 81 8.60 -9.95 -11.08
C VAL A 81 8.71 -9.70 -9.59
N GLY A 82 7.79 -8.93 -9.03
CA GLY A 82 7.74 -8.63 -7.61
C GLY A 82 7.55 -9.88 -6.77
N PHE A 83 8.22 -9.92 -5.63
CA PHE A 83 8.07 -10.93 -4.60
C PHE A 83 8.05 -10.25 -3.22
N LEU A 84 7.66 -10.98 -2.20
CA LEU A 84 7.52 -10.40 -0.87
C LEU A 84 8.70 -10.74 0.00
N SER A 85 9.17 -9.73 0.72
CA SER A 85 10.29 -9.81 1.64
C SER A 85 9.92 -9.21 3.00
N VAL A 86 10.71 -9.53 4.01
CA VAL A 86 10.61 -8.97 5.36
C VAL A 86 11.99 -8.57 5.86
N LEU A 87 12.06 -7.53 6.67
CA LEU A 87 13.23 -7.15 7.44
C LEU A 87 12.83 -6.73 8.86
N GLU A 88 13.74 -6.85 9.80
CA GLU A 88 13.59 -6.34 11.16
C GLU A 88 14.18 -4.95 11.27
N VAL A 89 13.51 -4.05 12.00
CA VAL A 89 13.95 -2.67 12.23
C VAL A 89 14.15 -2.39 13.71
N PHE A 90 15.10 -1.52 14.03
CA PHE A 90 15.48 -1.18 15.38
C PHE A 90 15.29 0.32 15.66
N LYS A 91 15.12 0.66 16.95
CA LYS A 91 14.85 2.03 17.41
C LYS A 91 15.94 3.05 17.10
N ASP A 92 17.16 2.57 16.87
CA ASP A 92 18.31 3.39 16.47
C ASP A 92 18.37 3.68 14.97
N GLY A 93 17.38 3.18 14.20
CA GLY A 93 17.29 3.35 12.75
C GLY A 93 18.00 2.27 11.94
N THR A 94 18.65 1.32 12.61
CA THR A 94 19.27 0.17 11.91
C THR A 94 18.22 -0.87 11.51
N TYR A 95 18.56 -1.74 10.57
CA TYR A 95 17.69 -2.80 10.07
C TYR A 95 18.52 -4.00 9.57
N THR A 96 17.89 -5.18 9.53
CA THR A 96 18.51 -6.38 9.00
C THR A 96 18.50 -6.40 7.47
N SER A 97 19.29 -7.28 6.87
CA SER A 97 19.13 -7.60 5.44
C SER A 97 17.73 -8.17 5.19
N PRO A 98 17.12 -7.87 4.02
CA PRO A 98 15.84 -8.48 3.61
C PRO A 98 15.93 -10.01 3.51
N GLU A 99 14.87 -10.68 3.94
CA GLU A 99 14.63 -12.10 3.72
C GLU A 99 13.38 -12.30 2.87
N ALA A 100 13.52 -12.99 1.74
CA ALA A 100 12.39 -13.30 0.88
C ALA A 100 11.47 -14.33 1.55
N ILE A 101 10.18 -14.01 1.65
CA ILE A 101 9.18 -14.83 2.34
C ILE A 101 8.18 -15.50 1.40
N LEU A 102 7.94 -14.91 0.23
CA LEU A 102 7.00 -15.47 -0.74
C LEU A 102 7.42 -15.10 -2.17
N LYS A 103 7.82 -16.13 -2.94
CA LYS A 103 8.14 -16.03 -4.37
C LYS A 103 7.27 -17.03 -5.13
N LEU A 104 6.43 -16.51 -6.02
CA LEU A 104 5.56 -17.34 -6.87
C LEU A 104 5.91 -17.15 -8.35
N GLY A 105 5.27 -17.92 -9.22
CA GLY A 105 5.47 -17.80 -10.67
C GLY A 105 4.82 -16.55 -11.30
N TYR A 106 4.31 -15.63 -10.50
CA TYR A 106 3.68 -14.37 -10.90
C TYR A 106 4.03 -13.26 -9.92
N HIS A 107 3.79 -12.02 -10.34
CA HIS A 107 4.07 -10.82 -9.57
C HIS A 107 3.25 -10.77 -8.28
N LEU A 108 3.92 -10.45 -7.18
CA LEU A 108 3.36 -10.20 -5.85
C LEU A 108 3.78 -8.82 -5.38
N SER A 109 2.86 -8.09 -4.79
CA SER A 109 3.08 -6.80 -4.15
C SER A 109 2.14 -6.60 -2.95
N TYR A 110 2.17 -5.45 -2.30
CA TYR A 110 1.21 -5.00 -1.30
C TYR A 110 0.92 -6.05 -0.20
N PRO A 111 1.91 -6.50 0.58
CA PRO A 111 1.76 -7.55 1.59
C PRO A 111 1.00 -7.06 2.83
N CYS A 112 -0.30 -6.82 2.70
CA CYS A 112 -1.14 -6.33 3.81
C CYS A 112 -1.24 -7.37 4.92
N VAL A 113 -0.38 -7.25 5.95
CA VAL A 113 -0.32 -8.15 7.09
C VAL A 113 -1.22 -7.67 8.23
N PHE A 114 -1.85 -8.61 8.94
CA PHE A 114 -2.69 -8.36 10.11
C PHE A 114 -2.73 -9.59 11.00
N LYS A 115 -3.17 -9.42 12.25
CA LYS A 115 -3.21 -10.50 13.25
C LYS A 115 -4.65 -10.76 13.66
N ILE A 116 -5.01 -12.04 13.69
CA ILE A 116 -6.26 -12.52 14.30
C ILE A 116 -5.85 -13.44 15.45
N ASP A 117 -6.28 -13.14 16.66
CA ASP A 117 -5.84 -13.79 17.89
C ASP A 117 -4.30 -13.82 17.97
N ASN A 118 -3.69 -14.99 17.93
CA ASN A 118 -2.24 -15.17 17.97
C ASN A 118 -1.63 -15.57 16.63
N THR A 119 -2.38 -15.46 15.52
CA THR A 119 -1.93 -15.89 14.21
C THR A 119 -1.83 -14.70 13.25
N TRP A 120 -0.70 -14.57 12.56
CA TRP A 120 -0.52 -13.60 11.50
C TRP A 120 -1.09 -14.11 10.19
N TYR A 121 -1.74 -13.21 9.48
CA TYR A 121 -2.28 -13.39 8.14
C TYR A 121 -1.78 -12.29 7.22
N MET A 122 -1.82 -12.55 5.92
CA MET A 122 -1.44 -11.61 4.88
C MET A 122 -2.41 -11.71 3.69
N VAL A 123 -2.80 -10.57 3.17
CA VAL A 123 -3.48 -10.46 1.87
C VAL A 123 -2.54 -9.71 0.92
N PRO A 124 -1.74 -10.44 0.13
CA PRO A 124 -0.90 -9.82 -0.89
C PRO A 124 -1.71 -9.46 -2.13
N GLU A 125 -1.20 -8.57 -2.98
CA GLU A 125 -1.70 -8.42 -4.32
C GLU A 125 -1.35 -9.65 -5.17
N THR A 126 -2.39 -10.32 -5.67
CA THR A 126 -2.31 -11.51 -6.53
C THR A 126 -3.10 -11.35 -7.83
N PHE A 127 -3.16 -10.12 -8.32
CA PHE A 127 -3.91 -9.74 -9.52
C PHE A 127 -3.61 -10.62 -10.74
N SER A 128 -2.35 -10.99 -10.95
CA SER A 128 -1.93 -11.82 -12.07
C SER A 128 -2.57 -13.22 -12.05
N ASN A 129 -2.92 -13.72 -10.87
CA ASN A 129 -3.64 -14.99 -10.68
C ASN A 129 -5.18 -14.81 -10.71
N LYS A 130 -5.67 -13.56 -10.82
CA LYS A 130 -7.10 -13.19 -10.78
C LYS A 130 -7.80 -13.63 -9.51
N THR A 131 -7.10 -13.60 -8.39
CA THR A 131 -7.59 -13.93 -7.06
C THR A 131 -7.22 -12.82 -6.08
N VAL A 132 -7.96 -12.74 -4.97
CA VAL A 132 -7.51 -12.12 -3.73
C VAL A 132 -7.29 -13.26 -2.75
N GLU A 133 -6.06 -13.45 -2.32
CA GLU A 133 -5.64 -14.61 -1.53
C GLU A 133 -5.38 -14.24 -0.08
N LEU A 134 -5.80 -15.11 0.84
CA LEU A 134 -5.44 -15.06 2.25
C LEU A 134 -4.31 -16.07 2.50
N TRP A 135 -3.22 -15.58 3.07
CA TRP A 135 -2.07 -16.38 3.47
C TRP A 135 -1.94 -16.38 4.99
N LYS A 136 -1.64 -17.55 5.57
CA LYS A 136 -1.45 -17.77 7.00
C LYS A 136 0.01 -17.96 7.31
N CYS A 137 0.52 -17.30 8.33
CA CYS A 137 1.87 -17.50 8.82
C CYS A 137 1.94 -18.78 9.66
N THR A 138 2.84 -19.69 9.30
CA THR A 138 3.10 -20.94 10.04
C THR A 138 4.33 -20.83 10.93
N GLU A 139 5.29 -19.97 10.59
CA GLU A 139 6.46 -19.65 11.41
C GLU A 139 6.84 -18.18 11.18
N PHE A 140 6.43 -17.32 12.10
CA PHE A 140 6.60 -15.87 11.96
C PHE A 140 8.07 -15.44 12.09
N PRO A 141 8.55 -14.54 11.22
CA PRO A 141 7.85 -13.86 10.12
C PRO A 141 8.02 -14.55 8.76
N LEU A 142 8.67 -15.72 8.66
CA LEU A 142 9.30 -16.22 7.44
C LEU A 142 8.46 -17.20 6.64
N LYS A 143 7.62 -18.04 7.28
CA LYS A 143 6.93 -19.11 6.56
C LYS A 143 5.42 -18.85 6.44
N TRP A 144 4.98 -18.86 5.21
CA TRP A 144 3.58 -18.57 4.85
C TRP A 144 3.01 -19.68 3.98
N GLU A 145 1.77 -20.07 4.27
CA GLU A 145 1.00 -21.00 3.46
C GLU A 145 -0.30 -20.36 3.00
N LYS A 146 -0.75 -20.70 1.81
CA LYS A 146 -2.05 -20.23 1.31
C LYS A 146 -3.17 -20.84 2.16
N HIS A 147 -3.98 -19.98 2.77
CA HIS A 147 -5.14 -20.40 3.58
C HIS A 147 -6.38 -20.57 2.70
N SER A 148 -6.75 -19.55 1.92
CA SER A 148 -7.94 -19.57 1.07
C SER A 148 -7.87 -18.49 -0.02
N ASN A 149 -8.81 -18.53 -0.97
CA ASN A 149 -9.13 -17.40 -1.81
C ASN A 149 -10.27 -16.60 -1.15
N LEU A 150 -10.05 -15.31 -0.91
CA LEU A 150 -11.10 -14.40 -0.45
C LEU A 150 -12.05 -14.03 -1.59
N LEU A 151 -11.49 -13.77 -2.78
CA LEU A 151 -12.24 -13.50 -4.00
C LEU A 151 -11.59 -14.25 -5.18
N GLU A 152 -12.42 -14.68 -6.14
CA GLU A 152 -11.98 -15.42 -7.32
C GLU A 152 -12.50 -14.79 -8.63
N ASN A 153 -11.79 -15.07 -9.73
CA ASN A 153 -12.12 -14.57 -11.07
C ASN A 153 -12.25 -13.04 -11.13
N ILE A 154 -11.38 -12.34 -10.41
CA ILE A 154 -11.39 -10.89 -10.28
C ILE A 154 -10.00 -10.29 -10.52
N GLU A 155 -9.96 -9.24 -11.32
CA GLU A 155 -8.78 -8.39 -11.44
C GLU A 155 -8.85 -7.31 -10.35
N ALA A 156 -8.15 -7.54 -9.24
CA ALA A 156 -8.18 -6.71 -8.04
C ALA A 156 -6.76 -6.39 -7.57
N VAL A 157 -6.54 -5.14 -7.18
CA VAL A 157 -5.24 -4.66 -6.67
C VAL A 157 -5.41 -3.98 -5.32
N ASP A 158 -4.34 -3.99 -4.54
CA ASP A 158 -4.23 -3.33 -3.23
C ASP A 158 -5.38 -3.72 -2.28
N SER A 159 -5.74 -5.01 -2.27
CA SER A 159 -6.84 -5.50 -1.43
C SER A 159 -6.49 -5.38 0.05
N THR A 160 -7.27 -4.60 0.79
CA THR A 160 -7.00 -4.23 2.18
C THR A 160 -8.13 -4.66 3.09
N PRO A 161 -7.96 -5.73 3.88
CA PRO A 161 -8.91 -6.11 4.92
C PRO A 161 -8.85 -5.12 6.09
N PHE A 162 -10.01 -4.79 6.62
CA PHE A 162 -10.16 -3.90 7.77
C PHE A 162 -11.31 -4.35 8.66
N TYR A 163 -11.02 -4.64 9.93
CA TYR A 163 -12.05 -5.01 10.91
C TYR A 163 -12.62 -3.76 11.58
N HIS A 164 -13.94 -3.59 11.50
CA HIS A 164 -14.64 -2.44 12.06
C HIS A 164 -16.03 -2.82 12.52
N GLU A 165 -16.39 -2.45 13.75
CA GLU A 165 -17.73 -2.65 14.35
C GLU A 165 -18.30 -4.06 14.16
N GLY A 166 -17.47 -5.09 14.39
CA GLY A 166 -17.90 -6.50 14.34
C GLY A 166 -17.87 -7.14 12.96
N LEU A 167 -17.46 -6.41 11.92
CA LEU A 167 -17.39 -6.90 10.55
C LEU A 167 -16.00 -6.71 9.94
N TRP A 168 -15.63 -7.62 9.07
CA TRP A 168 -14.51 -7.46 8.16
C TRP A 168 -14.98 -6.79 6.89
N TYR A 169 -14.31 -5.72 6.53
CA TYR A 169 -14.44 -5.04 5.25
C TYR A 169 -13.21 -5.34 4.39
N LEU A 170 -13.40 -5.51 3.09
CA LEU A 170 -12.33 -5.66 2.11
C LEU A 170 -12.45 -4.54 1.09
N PHE A 171 -11.56 -3.57 1.18
CA PHE A 171 -11.42 -2.52 0.18
C PHE A 171 -10.52 -3.02 -0.95
N THR A 172 -10.92 -2.86 -2.20
CA THR A 172 -10.08 -3.26 -3.33
C THR A 172 -10.38 -2.46 -4.60
N SER A 173 -9.34 -2.11 -5.36
CA SER A 173 -9.53 -1.49 -6.66
C SER A 173 -9.66 -2.56 -7.72
N THR A 174 -10.81 -2.61 -8.41
CA THR A 174 -11.07 -3.62 -9.45
C THR A 174 -11.14 -3.02 -10.86
N ARG A 175 -11.01 -3.87 -11.89
CA ARG A 175 -11.17 -3.49 -13.30
C ARG A 175 -12.47 -3.96 -13.94
N ARG A 176 -13.49 -4.33 -13.19
CA ARG A 176 -14.74 -4.92 -13.67
C ARG A 176 -15.34 -4.20 -14.88
N ASP A 177 -15.37 -2.86 -14.85
CA ASP A 177 -15.94 -1.99 -15.90
C ASP A 177 -15.06 -0.76 -16.18
N CYS A 178 -13.79 -0.81 -15.76
CA CYS A 178 -12.82 0.27 -15.88
C CYS A 178 -11.62 -0.15 -16.73
N LYS A 179 -10.99 0.83 -17.39
CA LYS A 179 -9.80 0.60 -18.22
C LYS A 179 -8.51 0.56 -17.40
N LYS A 180 -8.53 1.14 -16.19
CA LYS A 180 -7.35 1.30 -15.34
C LYS A 180 -7.69 0.96 -13.90
N PHE A 181 -6.74 0.39 -13.17
CA PHE A 181 -6.81 0.34 -11.73
C PHE A 181 -6.79 1.76 -11.14
N GLY A 182 -7.47 1.94 -10.01
CA GLY A 182 -7.62 3.23 -9.35
C GLY A 182 -8.78 4.09 -9.87
N ASP A 183 -9.42 3.73 -10.98
CA ASP A 183 -10.64 4.39 -11.45
C ASP A 183 -11.88 3.96 -10.65
N ARG A 184 -11.76 2.90 -9.86
CA ARG A 184 -12.83 2.26 -9.13
C ARG A 184 -12.33 1.67 -7.81
N LEU A 185 -13.11 1.86 -6.74
CA LEU A 185 -12.97 1.16 -5.46
C LEU A 185 -14.25 0.37 -5.20
N ASP A 186 -14.08 -0.91 -4.92
CA ASP A 186 -15.15 -1.79 -4.46
C ASP A 186 -14.94 -2.15 -2.99
N LEU A 187 -16.04 -2.38 -2.30
CA LEU A 187 -16.10 -2.76 -0.92
C LEU A 187 -16.90 -4.05 -0.78
N PHE A 188 -16.35 -4.99 -0.01
CA PHE A 188 -17.03 -6.23 0.36
C PHE A 188 -17.02 -6.32 1.88
N PHE A 189 -17.94 -7.10 2.46
CA PHE A 189 -17.98 -7.32 3.90
C PHE A 189 -18.36 -8.75 4.26
N THR A 190 -17.91 -9.23 5.42
CA THR A 190 -18.21 -10.53 6.00
C THR A 190 -18.08 -10.49 7.53
N GLU A 191 -18.72 -11.40 8.24
CA GLU A 191 -18.53 -11.57 9.67
C GLU A 191 -17.22 -12.31 10.01
N ASP A 192 -16.81 -13.25 9.17
CA ASP A 192 -15.61 -14.08 9.38
C ASP A 192 -14.73 -14.07 8.12
N ILE A 193 -13.53 -13.52 8.21
CA ILE A 193 -12.57 -13.49 7.10
C ILE A 193 -11.89 -14.85 6.88
N LEU A 194 -11.86 -15.72 7.88
CA LEU A 194 -11.22 -17.05 7.79
C LEU A 194 -12.12 -18.06 7.06
N ASN A 195 -13.44 -17.88 7.17
CA ASN A 195 -14.45 -18.67 6.46
C ASN A 195 -15.45 -17.71 5.78
N PRO A 196 -15.01 -16.92 4.81
CA PRO A 196 -15.77 -15.77 4.39
C PRO A 196 -16.98 -16.13 3.52
N ASN A 197 -18.11 -15.49 3.83
CA ASN A 197 -19.25 -15.35 2.93
C ASN A 197 -19.35 -13.89 2.53
N TRP A 198 -18.43 -13.46 1.63
CA TRP A 198 -18.33 -12.08 1.20
C TRP A 198 -19.59 -11.59 0.53
N GLN A 199 -20.14 -10.50 1.05
CA GLN A 199 -21.22 -9.75 0.42
C GLN A 199 -20.67 -8.51 -0.26
N GLU A 200 -21.10 -8.26 -1.49
CA GLU A 200 -20.78 -7.00 -2.18
C GLU A 200 -21.56 -5.87 -1.52
N HIS A 201 -20.87 -4.76 -1.28
CA HIS A 201 -21.53 -3.58 -0.74
C HIS A 201 -22.57 -3.03 -1.75
N PRO A 202 -23.80 -2.71 -1.32
CA PRO A 202 -24.88 -2.30 -2.25
C PRO A 202 -24.57 -1.01 -3.01
N MET A 203 -23.67 -0.17 -2.51
CA MET A 203 -23.22 1.05 -3.19
C MET A 203 -22.03 0.82 -4.14
N ASN A 204 -21.59 -0.44 -4.37
CA ASN A 204 -20.46 -0.68 -5.26
C ASN A 204 -20.71 -0.20 -6.70
N PRO A 205 -19.72 0.49 -7.32
CA PRO A 205 -18.46 0.93 -6.73
C PRO A 205 -18.66 2.07 -5.74
N VAL A 206 -18.07 1.96 -4.54
CA VAL A 206 -18.16 3.01 -3.51
C VAL A 206 -17.44 4.30 -3.91
N CYS A 207 -16.45 4.20 -4.82
CA CYS A 207 -15.82 5.33 -5.49
C CYS A 207 -15.59 5.02 -6.98
N LYS A 208 -15.79 6.01 -7.87
CA LYS A 208 -15.59 5.82 -9.32
C LYS A 208 -15.22 7.13 -10.04
N GLY A 209 -14.36 7.01 -11.05
CA GLY A 209 -14.16 8.05 -12.07
C GLY A 209 -12.87 8.85 -11.98
N LYS A 210 -11.95 8.54 -11.06
CA LYS A 210 -10.63 9.16 -10.97
C LYS A 210 -9.59 8.13 -10.58
N ILE A 211 -8.35 8.23 -11.10
CA ILE A 211 -7.21 7.38 -10.74
C ILE A 211 -6.68 7.78 -9.36
N GLN A 212 -7.54 7.74 -8.32
CA GLN A 212 -7.28 8.21 -6.96
C GLN A 212 -7.91 7.28 -5.92
N TYR A 213 -8.31 6.07 -6.30
CA TYR A 213 -9.07 5.22 -5.40
C TYR A 213 -8.39 3.91 -5.02
N ARG A 214 -7.15 3.65 -5.52
CA ARG A 214 -6.35 2.53 -5.02
C ARG A 214 -6.06 2.74 -3.54
N MET A 215 -6.03 1.65 -2.79
CA MET A 215 -5.59 1.70 -1.40
C MET A 215 -4.10 2.08 -1.36
N ALA A 216 -3.72 2.76 -0.30
CA ALA A 216 -2.35 3.16 0.00
C ALA A 216 -1.92 2.71 1.41
N GLY A 217 -2.50 1.62 1.90
CA GLY A 217 -2.29 1.09 3.25
C GLY A 217 -3.60 0.86 4.00
N LYS A 218 -3.52 0.38 5.23
CA LYS A 218 -4.68 0.11 6.08
C LYS A 218 -5.34 1.41 6.55
N PRO A 219 -6.69 1.46 6.72
CA PRO A 219 -7.33 2.55 7.42
C PRO A 219 -6.79 2.69 8.85
N PHE A 220 -6.62 3.91 9.32
CA PHE A 220 -6.12 4.24 10.64
C PHE A 220 -6.76 5.52 11.22
N PHE A 221 -6.57 5.77 12.51
CA PHE A 221 -7.01 7.00 13.13
C PHE A 221 -5.96 8.11 13.00
N TYR A 222 -6.36 9.24 12.42
CA TYR A 222 -5.57 10.45 12.27
C TYR A 222 -6.35 11.64 12.82
N ARG A 223 -5.85 12.32 13.85
CA ARG A 223 -6.57 13.42 14.56
C ARG A 223 -8.00 13.01 14.98
N ASN A 224 -8.14 11.83 15.58
CA ASN A 224 -9.43 11.25 16.00
C ASN A 224 -10.44 10.98 14.86
N LYS A 225 -10.00 10.95 13.61
CA LYS A 225 -10.81 10.60 12.45
C LYS A 225 -10.31 9.30 11.86
N LEU A 226 -11.22 8.40 11.52
CA LEU A 226 -10.89 7.22 10.75
C LEU A 226 -10.58 7.68 9.32
N VAL A 227 -9.38 7.43 8.85
CA VAL A 227 -8.95 7.80 7.50
C VAL A 227 -8.54 6.56 6.71
N ARG A 228 -8.84 6.59 5.41
CA ARG A 228 -8.38 5.62 4.42
C ARG A 228 -7.28 6.29 3.58
N PRO A 229 -6.05 5.76 3.59
CA PRO A 229 -5.04 6.23 2.65
C PRO A 229 -5.36 5.75 1.23
N SER A 230 -5.15 6.62 0.26
CA SER A 230 -5.50 6.42 -1.14
C SER A 230 -4.41 6.97 -2.04
N GLN A 231 -3.99 6.20 -3.04
CA GLN A 231 -2.98 6.64 -4.00
C GLN A 231 -3.57 7.65 -4.98
N ASP A 232 -2.93 8.81 -5.17
CA ASP A 232 -3.18 9.67 -6.32
C ASP A 232 -2.18 9.37 -7.44
N SER A 233 -2.71 8.85 -8.53
CA SER A 233 -1.94 8.56 -9.75
C SER A 233 -2.39 9.40 -10.95
N LEU A 234 -3.04 10.55 -10.73
CA LEU A 234 -3.55 11.41 -11.80
C LEU A 234 -2.44 11.99 -12.68
N LYS A 235 -1.36 12.45 -12.06
CA LYS A 235 -0.20 13.02 -12.76
C LYS A 235 0.83 11.96 -13.10
N ARG A 236 1.11 11.07 -12.16
CA ARG A 236 2.08 9.98 -12.28
C ARG A 236 1.68 8.85 -11.34
N TYR A 237 2.17 7.64 -11.59
CA TYR A 237 2.02 6.52 -10.65
C TYR A 237 2.72 6.85 -9.33
N GLY A 238 2.02 6.63 -8.21
CA GLY A 238 2.54 6.91 -6.88
C GLY A 238 2.92 8.39 -6.67
N GLY A 239 2.08 9.32 -7.14
CA GLY A 239 2.40 10.75 -7.05
C GLY A 239 2.34 11.31 -5.64
N HIS A 240 1.34 10.93 -4.87
CA HIS A 240 1.15 11.28 -3.46
C HIS A 240 0.04 10.44 -2.83
N ILE A 241 -0.09 10.51 -1.51
CA ILE A 241 -1.13 9.82 -0.76
C ILE A 241 -2.17 10.82 -0.30
N GLU A 242 -3.45 10.54 -0.57
CA GLU A 242 -4.58 11.28 -0.02
C GLU A 242 -5.14 10.54 1.21
N LEU A 243 -5.24 11.20 2.35
CA LEU A 243 -5.97 10.72 3.52
C LEU A 243 -7.43 11.10 3.37
N LYS A 244 -8.29 10.11 3.23
CA LYS A 244 -9.75 10.30 3.08
C LYS A 244 -10.44 9.94 4.38
N GLU A 245 -11.10 10.93 5.01
CA GLU A 245 -11.92 10.69 6.18
C GLU A 245 -13.09 9.80 5.79
N ILE A 246 -13.20 8.63 6.43
CA ILE A 246 -14.38 7.78 6.35
C ILE A 246 -15.44 8.37 7.28
N ILE A 247 -16.53 8.85 6.71
CA ILE A 247 -17.65 9.47 7.45
C ILE A 247 -18.67 8.41 7.80
N LYS A 248 -18.90 7.45 6.88
CA LYS A 248 -19.79 6.31 7.08
C LYS A 248 -19.13 5.04 6.56
N LEU A 249 -19.18 3.99 7.35
CA LEU A 249 -18.78 2.64 6.96
C LEU A 249 -19.73 1.64 7.64
N SER A 250 -20.63 1.09 6.88
CA SER A 250 -21.58 0.08 7.33
C SER A 250 -21.93 -0.86 6.17
N PRO A 251 -22.64 -1.97 6.37
CA PRO A 251 -23.09 -2.84 5.27
C PRO A 251 -24.05 -2.17 4.25
N LYS A 252 -24.54 -0.97 4.55
CA LYS A 252 -25.53 -0.27 3.70
C LYS A 252 -25.04 1.05 3.17
N GLU A 253 -24.13 1.73 3.88
CA GLU A 253 -23.69 3.08 3.57
C GLU A 253 -22.18 3.20 3.61
N TYR A 254 -21.62 3.87 2.62
CA TYR A 254 -20.22 4.29 2.58
C TYR A 254 -20.15 5.75 2.15
N GLU A 255 -19.40 6.56 2.91
CA GLU A 255 -19.13 7.95 2.58
C GLU A 255 -17.72 8.32 3.01
N GLU A 256 -16.95 8.93 2.12
CA GLU A 256 -15.62 9.47 2.41
C GLU A 256 -15.43 10.86 1.82
N ARG A 257 -14.50 11.62 2.40
CA ARG A 257 -14.05 12.90 1.82
C ARG A 257 -12.56 13.07 1.97
N LEU A 258 -11.95 13.84 1.07
CA LEU A 258 -10.55 14.25 1.22
C LEU A 258 -10.39 15.05 2.51
N TYR A 259 -9.44 14.63 3.34
CA TYR A 259 -9.12 15.28 4.60
C TYR A 259 -7.77 15.98 4.56
N GLU A 260 -6.72 15.27 4.11
CA GLU A 260 -5.36 15.79 4.01
C GLU A 260 -4.58 15.07 2.91
N THR A 261 -3.44 15.63 2.48
CA THR A 261 -2.60 15.04 1.43
C THR A 261 -1.15 14.97 1.89
N ILE A 262 -0.53 13.80 1.75
CA ILE A 262 0.88 13.56 2.04
C ILE A 262 1.66 13.68 0.74
N TYR A 263 2.46 14.73 0.61
CA TYR A 263 3.42 14.90 -0.48
C TYR A 263 4.79 14.40 -0.05
N PRO A 264 5.58 13.80 -0.93
CA PRO A 264 6.93 13.31 -0.63
C PRO A 264 7.95 14.47 -0.60
N GLU A 265 7.77 15.42 0.31
CA GLU A 265 8.60 16.64 0.40
C GLU A 265 9.75 16.48 1.42
N TRP A 266 10.07 15.24 1.81
CA TRP A 266 11.12 14.93 2.81
C TRP A 266 12.53 15.21 2.30
N ASN A 267 12.76 15.07 1.00
CA ASN A 267 13.98 15.45 0.29
C ASN A 267 13.63 16.11 -1.05
N LYS A 268 14.53 16.96 -1.55
CA LYS A 268 14.35 17.67 -2.85
C LYS A 268 14.29 16.72 -4.04
N GLU A 269 14.88 15.54 -3.91
CA GLU A 269 14.92 14.48 -4.91
C GLU A 269 13.71 13.57 -4.85
N ASP A 270 12.90 13.61 -3.78
CA ASP A 270 11.72 12.77 -3.66
C ASP A 270 10.63 13.27 -4.60
N ASP A 271 9.99 12.34 -5.31
CA ASP A 271 9.08 12.65 -6.41
C ASP A 271 7.74 11.93 -6.32
N GLY A 272 7.55 11.01 -5.37
CA GLY A 272 6.31 10.28 -5.13
C GLY A 272 6.33 9.43 -3.88
N CYS A 273 5.14 9.02 -3.45
CA CYS A 273 4.88 8.02 -2.41
C CYS A 273 3.53 7.38 -2.70
N HIS A 274 3.33 6.11 -2.32
CA HIS A 274 2.06 5.45 -2.59
C HIS A 274 1.54 4.50 -1.52
N THR A 275 2.34 4.16 -0.51
CA THR A 275 1.89 3.30 0.59
C THR A 275 2.36 3.83 1.93
N ILE A 276 1.44 3.90 2.90
CA ILE A 276 1.70 4.25 4.29
C ILE A 276 1.01 3.25 5.21
N ASP A 277 1.71 2.73 6.21
CA ASP A 277 1.12 1.94 7.28
C ASP A 277 1.42 2.58 8.63
N VAL A 278 0.37 2.76 9.42
CA VAL A 278 0.43 3.42 10.73
C VAL A 278 -0.08 2.48 11.80
N HIS A 279 0.75 2.19 12.79
CA HIS A 279 0.37 1.34 13.90
C HIS A 279 0.78 1.98 15.23
N SER A 280 -0.19 2.48 15.99
CA SER A 280 0.06 3.23 17.23
C SER A 280 1.00 4.43 16.98
N ASN A 281 2.22 4.36 17.48
CA ASN A 281 3.27 5.38 17.29
C ASN A 281 4.33 4.97 16.25
N PHE A 282 4.15 3.87 15.52
CA PHE A 282 5.05 3.47 14.43
C PHE A 282 4.45 3.87 13.09
N VAL A 283 5.29 4.39 12.21
CA VAL A 283 4.92 4.72 10.84
C VAL A 283 5.97 4.15 9.89
N VAL A 284 5.49 3.57 8.79
CA VAL A 284 6.30 3.26 7.63
C VAL A 284 5.62 3.82 6.38
N VAL A 285 6.41 4.38 5.48
CA VAL A 285 5.95 4.95 4.21
C VAL A 285 6.99 4.69 3.14
N ASP A 286 6.56 4.42 1.91
CA ASP A 286 7.45 4.34 0.77
C ASP A 286 7.58 5.68 0.03
N ALA A 287 8.66 5.82 -0.72
CA ALA A 287 8.88 7.00 -1.57
C ALA A 287 9.71 6.67 -2.80
N ILE A 288 9.55 7.45 -3.85
CA ILE A 288 10.42 7.46 -5.03
C ILE A 288 11.43 8.58 -4.90
N ARG A 289 12.72 8.24 -4.99
CA ARG A 289 13.82 9.19 -5.13
C ARG A 289 14.32 9.22 -6.56
N LEU A 290 14.56 10.43 -7.07
CA LEU A 290 15.19 10.66 -8.37
C LEU A 290 16.69 10.87 -8.18
N THR A 291 17.50 10.04 -8.83
CA THR A 291 18.95 10.20 -8.88
C THR A 291 19.37 10.59 -10.28
N LYS A 292 20.26 11.57 -10.38
CA LYS A 292 20.77 12.01 -11.68
C LYS A 292 21.58 10.88 -12.31
N LYS A 293 21.32 10.59 -13.59
CA LYS A 293 22.10 9.60 -14.33
C LYS A 293 23.54 10.05 -14.44
N ASP A 294 24.47 9.13 -14.16
CA ASP A 294 25.86 9.33 -14.50
C ASP A 294 25.96 9.36 -16.04
N ASN A 295 26.57 10.42 -16.58
CA ASN A 295 26.78 10.60 -18.03
C ASN A 295 27.85 9.65 -18.55
#